data_28859e02cd7e32903fb7f088d4b68b14
#
_entry.id   28859e02cd7e32903fb7f088d4b68b14
#
_cell.length_a   1.000
_cell.length_b   1.000
_cell.length_c   1.000
_cell.angle_alpha   90.00
_cell.angle_beta   90.00
_cell.angle_gamma   90.00
#
_symmetry.space_group_name_H-M   'P 1'
#
loop_
_entity.id
_entity.type
_entity.pdbx_description
1 polymer ?
#
loop_
_entity_poly.entity_id
_entity_poly.type
_entity_poly.pdbx_seq_one_letter_code
_entity_poly.pdbx_strand_id
1 'polypeptide(L)'
;MSLLQKIKKFLNWTDESKPEYDLNTELYQQLKSFRLPLISVVLMMLFGALGYVFIDGFTLIDGIYQAGMTFTTVGFTEVAPISPSGRLFTITFILMGFGVFTFSMGLFIEVLKKGALTKVLKERNMIYKIARLKNHFVICYHNIYTIELTRQFRENHIPFVVVDNREDLPSLAEIYKYPYYIVDEPHTQNAMLKTHLSSAKGLITLSSNIADI
;
A
#
# COMPACT_ATOMS: atom_id res chain seq x y z
N MET A 1 9.25 -3.36 36.27
CA MET A 1 9.59 -3.15 34.86
C MET A 1 8.97 -4.27 34.04
N SER A 2 7.97 -3.98 33.17
CA SER A 2 7.23 -5.02 32.46
C SER A 2 8.10 -5.72 31.41
N LEU A 3 7.77 -6.98 31.07
CA LEU A 3 8.45 -7.77 30.03
C LEU A 3 8.52 -7.01 28.71
N LEU A 4 7.46 -6.28 28.38
CA LEU A 4 7.36 -5.40 27.20
C LEU A 4 8.41 -4.27 27.19
N GLN A 5 8.75 -3.69 28.35
CA GLN A 5 9.80 -2.67 28.44
C GLN A 5 11.20 -3.27 28.25
N LYS A 6 11.43 -4.52 28.69
CA LYS A 6 12.69 -5.23 28.45
C LYS A 6 12.85 -5.60 26.96
N ILE A 7 11.76 -6.04 26.30
CA ILE A 7 11.76 -6.35 24.87
C ILE A 7 11.99 -5.08 24.03
N LYS A 8 11.34 -3.96 24.36
CA LYS A 8 11.57 -2.66 23.69
C LYS A 8 13.03 -2.20 23.84
N LYS A 9 13.64 -2.39 24.99
CA LYS A 9 15.05 -2.03 25.25
C LYS A 9 16.02 -2.94 24.50
N PHE A 10 15.71 -4.24 24.39
CA PHE A 10 16.51 -5.23 23.66
C PHE A 10 16.48 -5.00 22.14
N LEU A 11 15.32 -4.57 21.59
CA LEU A 11 15.14 -4.26 20.17
C LEU A 11 15.63 -2.85 19.80
N ASN A 12 16.25 -2.12 20.72
CA ASN A 12 16.68 -0.73 20.52
C ASN A 12 15.56 0.17 19.96
N TRP A 13 14.31 -0.12 20.34
CA TRP A 13 13.12 0.57 19.89
C TRP A 13 12.96 1.87 20.70
N THR A 14 13.73 2.88 20.32
CA THR A 14 13.54 4.22 20.85
C THR A 14 12.36 4.87 20.13
N ASP A 15 11.45 5.47 20.88
CA ASP A 15 10.26 6.19 20.33
C ASP A 15 10.65 7.41 19.46
N GLU A 16 11.92 7.80 19.48
CA GLU A 16 12.49 8.94 18.75
C GLU A 16 12.61 8.73 17.22
N SER A 17 12.34 7.52 16.71
CA SER A 17 12.47 7.19 15.27
C SER A 17 11.13 7.02 14.55
N LYS A 18 10.04 7.52 15.14
CA LYS A 18 8.74 7.48 14.46
C LYS A 18 8.65 8.63 13.46
N PRO A 19 8.20 8.36 12.22
CA PRO A 19 7.91 9.43 11.26
C PRO A 19 6.87 10.39 11.84
N GLU A 20 7.06 11.69 11.61
CA GLU A 20 6.06 12.72 11.94
C GLU A 20 4.81 12.62 11.07
N TYR A 21 4.93 11.99 9.91
CA TYR A 21 3.86 11.79 8.95
C TYR A 21 3.08 10.50 9.23
N ASP A 22 1.74 10.58 9.26
CA ASP A 22 0.87 9.40 9.44
C ASP A 22 0.68 8.64 8.13
N LEU A 23 1.51 7.59 7.98
CA LEU A 23 1.49 6.69 6.83
C LEU A 23 0.23 5.80 6.75
N ASN A 24 -0.55 5.69 7.83
CA ASN A 24 -1.71 4.81 7.86
C ASN A 24 -2.83 5.34 6.95
N THR A 25 -2.94 6.66 6.83
CA THR A 25 -3.97 7.31 6.01
C THR A 25 -3.78 6.99 4.52
N GLU A 26 -2.57 7.01 4.00
CA GLU A 26 -2.30 6.66 2.59
C GLU A 26 -2.53 5.19 2.29
N LEU A 27 -2.05 4.30 3.17
CA LEU A 27 -2.31 2.86 3.07
C LEU A 27 -3.80 2.57 3.08
N TYR A 28 -4.55 3.21 3.96
CA TYR A 28 -6.01 3.05 4.05
C TYR A 28 -6.72 3.48 2.76
N GLN A 29 -6.34 4.62 2.17
CA GLN A 29 -6.93 5.10 0.93
C GLN A 29 -6.68 4.14 -0.24
N GLN A 30 -5.50 3.55 -0.33
CA GLN A 30 -5.18 2.58 -1.38
C GLN A 30 -5.88 1.23 -1.17
N LEU A 31 -5.96 0.77 0.09
CA LEU A 31 -6.69 -0.45 0.42
C LEU A 31 -8.21 -0.29 0.26
N LYS A 32 -8.72 0.95 0.26
CA LYS A 32 -10.15 1.23 0.04
C LYS A 32 -10.66 0.66 -1.29
N SER A 33 -9.83 0.65 -2.33
CA SER A 33 -10.18 0.08 -3.65
C SER A 33 -10.44 -1.43 -3.61
N PHE A 34 -9.89 -2.16 -2.62
CA PHE A 34 -10.14 -3.59 -2.44
C PHE A 34 -11.43 -3.90 -1.69
N ARG A 35 -12.06 -2.92 -1.07
CA ARG A 35 -13.27 -3.16 -0.24
C ARG A 35 -14.43 -3.67 -1.07
N LEU A 36 -14.67 -3.09 -2.23
CA LEU A 36 -15.79 -3.48 -3.09
C LEU A 36 -15.63 -4.92 -3.61
N PRO A 37 -14.50 -5.32 -4.23
CA PRO A 37 -14.27 -6.72 -4.60
C PRO A 37 -14.40 -7.70 -3.44
N LEU A 38 -13.81 -7.38 -2.29
CA LEU A 38 -13.86 -8.24 -1.12
C LEU A 38 -15.28 -8.43 -0.60
N ILE A 39 -16.05 -7.34 -0.48
CA ILE A 39 -17.43 -7.39 -0.05
C ILE A 39 -18.29 -8.20 -1.04
N SER A 40 -18.12 -8.02 -2.35
CA SER A 40 -18.88 -8.75 -3.36
C SER A 40 -18.60 -10.25 -3.33
N VAL A 41 -17.35 -10.66 -3.11
CA VAL A 41 -16.98 -12.07 -2.92
C VAL A 41 -17.60 -12.65 -1.66
N VAL A 42 -17.51 -11.94 -0.52
CA VAL A 42 -18.10 -12.39 0.75
C VAL A 42 -19.62 -12.52 0.64
N LEU A 43 -20.29 -11.53 0.05
CA LEU A 43 -21.75 -11.59 -0.15
C LEU A 43 -22.15 -12.75 -1.07
N MET A 44 -21.39 -12.99 -2.14
CA MET A 44 -21.63 -14.10 -3.05
C MET A 44 -21.43 -15.46 -2.36
N MET A 45 -20.39 -15.60 -1.54
CA MET A 45 -20.17 -16.81 -0.74
C MET A 45 -21.30 -17.05 0.27
N LEU A 46 -21.75 -16.00 0.96
CA LEU A 46 -22.91 -16.12 1.88
C LEU A 46 -24.19 -16.51 1.13
N PHE A 47 -24.44 -15.87 -0.01
CA PHE A 47 -25.59 -16.20 -0.85
C PHE A 47 -25.58 -17.68 -1.30
N GLY A 48 -24.43 -18.19 -1.76
CA GLY A 48 -24.27 -19.57 -2.15
C GLY A 48 -24.48 -20.54 -0.98
N ALA A 49 -23.81 -20.26 0.16
CA ALA A 49 -23.92 -21.09 1.36
C ALA A 49 -25.36 -21.19 1.87
N LEU A 50 -26.03 -20.06 2.01
CA LEU A 50 -27.44 -20.01 2.43
C LEU A 50 -28.35 -20.71 1.42
N GLY A 51 -28.11 -20.55 0.12
CA GLY A 51 -28.88 -21.23 -0.91
C GLY A 51 -28.85 -22.75 -0.76
N TYR A 52 -27.70 -23.35 -0.55
CA TYR A 52 -27.58 -24.80 -0.32
C TYR A 52 -28.22 -25.24 1.01
N VAL A 53 -28.10 -24.44 2.06
CA VAL A 53 -28.77 -24.72 3.34
C VAL A 53 -30.30 -24.72 3.20
N PHE A 54 -30.88 -23.72 2.53
CA PHE A 54 -32.34 -23.60 2.43
C PHE A 54 -32.98 -24.50 1.36
N ILE A 55 -32.26 -24.76 0.26
CA ILE A 55 -32.82 -25.54 -0.87
C ILE A 55 -32.58 -27.04 -0.68
N ASP A 56 -31.36 -27.43 -0.29
CA ASP A 56 -30.96 -28.84 -0.20
C ASP A 56 -30.80 -29.34 1.24
N GLY A 57 -31.04 -28.50 2.25
CA GLY A 57 -30.94 -28.87 3.65
C GLY A 57 -29.53 -29.17 4.15
N PHE A 58 -28.50 -28.62 3.50
CA PHE A 58 -27.12 -28.81 3.90
C PHE A 58 -26.86 -28.20 5.30
N THR A 59 -25.88 -28.76 6.01
CA THR A 59 -25.36 -28.05 7.19
C THR A 59 -24.71 -26.74 6.76
N LEU A 60 -24.60 -25.77 7.67
CA LEU A 60 -23.96 -24.49 7.34
C LEU A 60 -22.52 -24.68 6.84
N ILE A 61 -21.79 -25.63 7.43
CA ILE A 61 -20.40 -25.93 7.05
C ILE A 61 -20.36 -26.52 5.64
N ASP A 62 -21.22 -27.46 5.34
CA ASP A 62 -21.32 -28.09 4.02
C ASP A 62 -21.73 -27.08 2.95
N GLY A 63 -22.69 -26.20 3.28
CA GLY A 63 -23.12 -25.11 2.40
C GLY A 63 -21.99 -24.12 2.08
N ILE A 64 -21.20 -23.73 3.09
CA ILE A 64 -20.02 -22.85 2.89
C ILE A 64 -18.98 -23.57 2.02
N TYR A 65 -18.71 -24.83 2.29
CA TYR A 65 -17.72 -25.61 1.55
C TYR A 65 -18.17 -25.81 0.09
N GLN A 66 -19.44 -26.20 -0.14
CA GLN A 66 -19.99 -26.35 -1.49
C GLN A 66 -19.99 -25.04 -2.27
N ALA A 67 -20.40 -23.92 -1.62
CA ALA A 67 -20.34 -22.58 -2.22
C ALA A 67 -18.90 -22.18 -2.56
N GLY A 68 -17.96 -22.44 -1.66
CA GLY A 68 -16.53 -22.17 -1.87
C GLY A 68 -15.95 -22.92 -3.07
N MET A 69 -16.19 -24.22 -3.16
CA MET A 69 -15.73 -25.04 -4.27
C MET A 69 -16.31 -24.60 -5.60
N THR A 70 -17.59 -24.24 -5.61
CA THR A 70 -18.29 -23.81 -6.81
C THR A 70 -17.83 -22.41 -7.25
N PHE A 71 -17.78 -21.46 -6.32
CA PHE A 71 -17.38 -20.07 -6.59
C PHE A 71 -15.93 -19.97 -7.05
N THR A 72 -15.01 -20.71 -6.42
CA THR A 72 -13.58 -20.71 -6.80
C THR A 72 -13.27 -21.55 -8.04
N THR A 73 -14.29 -22.13 -8.66
CA THR A 73 -14.16 -22.99 -9.86
C THR A 73 -13.30 -24.24 -9.65
N VAL A 74 -13.08 -24.67 -8.41
CA VAL A 74 -12.34 -25.91 -8.11
C VAL A 74 -13.17 -27.13 -8.51
N GLY A 75 -14.48 -27.15 -8.20
CA GLY A 75 -15.45 -28.11 -8.69
C GLY A 75 -15.12 -29.57 -8.39
N PHE A 76 -14.58 -29.88 -7.20
CA PHE A 76 -14.06 -31.22 -6.91
C PHE A 76 -15.17 -32.28 -6.90
N THR A 77 -16.22 -32.07 -6.08
CA THR A 77 -17.40 -32.95 -6.03
C THR A 77 -18.52 -32.32 -5.21
N GLU A 78 -19.74 -32.84 -5.34
CA GLU A 78 -20.85 -32.49 -4.46
C GLU A 78 -20.62 -33.06 -3.05
N VAL A 79 -20.81 -32.23 -2.01
CA VAL A 79 -20.66 -32.67 -0.60
C VAL A 79 -21.73 -33.67 -0.21
N ALA A 80 -22.94 -33.47 -0.73
CA ALA A 80 -24.09 -34.35 -0.57
C ALA A 80 -24.95 -34.27 -1.85
N PRO A 81 -25.87 -35.24 -2.06
CA PRO A 81 -26.74 -35.21 -3.24
C PRO A 81 -27.55 -33.91 -3.33
N ILE A 82 -27.45 -33.24 -4.47
CA ILE A 82 -28.16 -31.98 -4.74
C ILE A 82 -29.51 -32.31 -5.44
N SER A 83 -30.60 -31.69 -4.96
CA SER A 83 -31.91 -31.79 -5.53
C SER A 83 -32.00 -31.16 -6.94
N PRO A 84 -33.03 -31.46 -7.75
CA PRO A 84 -33.25 -30.79 -9.03
C PRO A 84 -33.34 -29.25 -8.90
N SER A 85 -33.96 -28.74 -7.84
CA SER A 85 -33.99 -27.29 -7.53
C SER A 85 -32.62 -26.77 -7.14
N GLY A 86 -31.84 -27.53 -6.37
CA GLY A 86 -30.48 -27.19 -6.02
C GLY A 86 -29.56 -27.13 -7.22
N ARG A 87 -29.74 -28.01 -8.20
CA ARG A 87 -28.98 -27.96 -9.48
C ARG A 87 -29.28 -26.68 -10.27
N LEU A 88 -30.54 -26.29 -10.34
CA LEU A 88 -30.92 -25.02 -11.00
C LEU A 88 -30.32 -23.82 -10.25
N PHE A 89 -30.38 -23.85 -8.92
CA PHE A 89 -29.70 -22.85 -8.09
C PHE A 89 -28.19 -22.82 -8.35
N THR A 90 -27.53 -23.99 -8.41
CA THR A 90 -26.10 -24.11 -8.67
C THR A 90 -25.71 -23.48 -10.03
N ILE A 91 -26.49 -23.73 -11.08
CA ILE A 91 -26.26 -23.12 -12.40
C ILE A 91 -26.32 -21.60 -12.30
N THR A 92 -27.37 -21.07 -11.64
CA THR A 92 -27.55 -19.63 -11.44
C THR A 92 -26.37 -19.05 -10.62
N PHE A 93 -25.99 -19.76 -9.56
CA PHE A 93 -24.89 -19.36 -8.70
C PHE A 93 -23.55 -19.35 -9.44
N ILE A 94 -23.27 -20.33 -10.34
CA ILE A 94 -22.07 -20.36 -11.18
C ILE A 94 -22.03 -19.16 -12.11
N LEU A 95 -23.14 -18.83 -12.80
CA LEU A 95 -23.19 -17.72 -13.74
C LEU A 95 -22.98 -16.38 -13.04
N MET A 96 -23.65 -16.15 -11.91
CA MET A 96 -23.46 -14.94 -11.11
C MET A 96 -22.06 -14.88 -10.48
N GLY A 97 -21.58 -16.01 -9.95
CA GLY A 97 -20.28 -16.13 -9.32
C GLY A 97 -19.13 -15.86 -10.30
N PHE A 98 -19.25 -16.37 -11.53
CA PHE A 98 -18.27 -16.08 -12.58
C PHE A 98 -18.19 -14.59 -12.91
N GLY A 99 -19.33 -13.90 -12.98
CA GLY A 99 -19.38 -12.46 -13.18
C GLY A 99 -18.68 -11.69 -12.05
N VAL A 100 -19.02 -12.00 -10.79
CA VAL A 100 -18.40 -11.38 -9.61
C VAL A 100 -16.91 -11.70 -9.53
N PHE A 101 -16.52 -12.92 -9.79
CA PHE A 101 -15.10 -13.35 -9.79
C PHE A 101 -14.28 -12.58 -10.83
N THR A 102 -14.76 -12.53 -12.07
CA THR A 102 -14.08 -11.85 -13.18
C THR A 102 -13.95 -10.36 -12.90
N PHE A 103 -15.01 -9.71 -12.41
CA PHE A 103 -14.98 -8.31 -12.02
C PHE A 103 -13.96 -8.05 -10.90
N SER A 104 -13.98 -8.86 -9.85
CA SER A 104 -13.06 -8.74 -8.71
C SER A 104 -11.60 -8.96 -9.13
N MET A 105 -11.34 -9.93 -10.01
CA MET A 105 -10.01 -10.20 -10.52
C MET A 105 -9.52 -9.05 -11.42
N GLY A 106 -10.40 -8.46 -12.23
CA GLY A 106 -10.07 -7.28 -13.04
C GLY A 106 -9.58 -6.10 -12.19
N LEU A 107 -10.30 -5.76 -11.12
CA LEU A 107 -9.91 -4.72 -10.17
C LEU A 107 -8.61 -5.07 -9.43
N PHE A 108 -8.43 -6.32 -9.03
CA PHE A 108 -7.19 -6.78 -8.40
C PHE A 108 -5.98 -6.58 -9.30
N ILE A 109 -6.08 -7.01 -10.56
CA ILE A 109 -5.02 -6.82 -11.56
C ILE A 109 -4.74 -5.34 -11.81
N GLU A 110 -5.76 -4.49 -11.86
CA GLU A 110 -5.59 -3.04 -12.05
C GLU A 110 -4.78 -2.41 -10.91
N VAL A 111 -5.07 -2.78 -9.66
CA VAL A 111 -4.31 -2.30 -8.49
C VAL A 111 -2.86 -2.78 -8.53
N LEU A 112 -2.62 -4.04 -8.93
CA LEU A 112 -1.26 -4.56 -9.09
C LEU A 112 -0.49 -3.85 -10.21
N LYS A 113 -1.13 -3.61 -11.36
CA LYS A 113 -0.50 -2.91 -12.49
C LYS A 113 -0.11 -1.46 -12.17
N LYS A 114 -0.91 -0.75 -11.40
CA LYS A 114 -0.59 0.62 -10.95
C LYS A 114 0.62 0.66 -10.03
N GLY A 115 1.14 -0.49 -9.58
CA GLY A 115 2.29 -0.56 -8.67
C GLY A 115 2.07 0.16 -7.35
N ALA A 116 0.80 0.50 -7.05
CA ALA A 116 0.42 1.34 -5.94
C ALA A 116 0.92 0.79 -4.60
N LEU A 117 0.77 -0.51 -4.38
CA LEU A 117 1.27 -1.15 -3.16
C LEU A 117 2.79 -1.10 -3.06
N THR A 118 3.49 -1.37 -4.16
CA THR A 118 4.96 -1.35 -4.19
C THR A 118 5.49 0.08 -3.98
N LYS A 119 4.83 1.09 -4.58
CA LYS A 119 5.17 2.50 -4.42
C LYS A 119 5.02 2.92 -2.96
N VAL A 120 3.88 2.61 -2.32
CA VAL A 120 3.63 2.96 -0.91
C VAL A 120 4.58 2.24 0.04
N LEU A 121 4.87 0.96 -0.20
CA LEU A 121 5.83 0.23 0.64
C LEU A 121 7.26 0.79 0.51
N LYS A 122 7.68 1.17 -0.70
CA LYS A 122 8.98 1.82 -0.93
C LYS A 122 9.02 3.20 -0.26
N GLU A 123 7.99 4.01 -0.42
CA GLU A 123 7.87 5.33 0.19
C GLU A 123 7.87 5.23 1.72
N ARG A 124 7.06 4.33 2.28
CA ARG A 124 7.06 4.04 3.72
C ARG A 124 8.46 3.70 4.24
N ASN A 125 9.16 2.79 3.57
CA ASN A 125 10.50 2.41 3.97
C ASN A 125 11.48 3.60 3.89
N MET A 126 11.32 4.46 2.88
CA MET A 126 12.11 5.68 2.71
C MET A 126 11.85 6.66 3.87
N ILE A 127 10.59 6.94 4.19
CA ILE A 127 10.21 7.84 5.29
C ILE A 127 10.74 7.34 6.64
N TYR A 128 10.68 6.02 6.91
CA TYR A 128 11.28 5.46 8.13
C TYR A 128 12.81 5.60 8.19
N LYS A 129 13.48 5.55 7.05
CA LYS A 129 14.93 5.81 6.98
C LYS A 129 15.23 7.29 7.24
N ILE A 130 14.43 8.20 6.64
CA ILE A 130 14.57 9.64 6.81
C ILE A 130 14.30 10.06 8.25
N ALA A 131 13.29 9.49 8.92
CA ALA A 131 12.98 9.77 10.33
C ALA A 131 14.13 9.47 11.31
N ARG A 132 15.13 8.70 10.88
CA ARG A 132 16.34 8.42 11.68
C ARG A 132 17.48 9.40 11.42
N LEU A 133 17.34 10.26 10.41
CA LEU A 133 18.37 11.24 10.08
C LEU A 133 18.34 12.38 11.10
N LYS A 134 19.53 12.87 11.43
CA LYS A 134 19.73 14.09 12.26
C LYS A 134 20.70 15.00 11.53
N ASN A 135 20.49 16.29 11.62
CA ASN A 135 21.35 17.31 11.00
C ASN A 135 21.50 17.13 9.48
N HIS A 136 20.50 16.62 8.79
CA HIS A 136 20.48 16.49 7.34
C HIS A 136 19.99 17.78 6.67
N PHE A 137 20.23 17.90 5.38
CA PHE A 137 19.66 18.99 4.57
C PHE A 137 18.47 18.48 3.76
N VAL A 138 17.43 19.29 3.66
CA VAL A 138 16.30 19.07 2.74
C VAL A 138 16.52 19.94 1.52
N ILE A 139 16.55 19.34 0.32
CA ILE A 139 16.80 20.00 -0.95
C ILE A 139 15.53 19.87 -1.78
N CYS A 140 14.91 21.03 -2.07
CA CYS A 140 13.68 21.11 -2.85
C CYS A 140 14.01 21.33 -4.32
N TYR A 141 13.28 20.61 -5.18
CA TYR A 141 13.35 20.61 -6.64
C TYR A 141 14.61 20.02 -7.25
N HIS A 142 14.40 19.08 -8.17
CA HIS A 142 15.46 18.44 -8.94
C HIS A 142 15.76 19.26 -10.20
N ASN A 143 16.97 19.77 -10.30
CA ASN A 143 17.50 20.48 -11.46
C ASN A 143 19.02 20.34 -11.55
N ILE A 144 19.65 21.02 -12.52
CA ILE A 144 21.10 20.93 -12.71
C ILE A 144 21.90 21.38 -11.48
N TYR A 145 21.41 22.36 -10.72
CA TYR A 145 22.06 22.86 -9.51
C TYR A 145 21.94 21.85 -8.36
N THR A 146 20.79 21.19 -8.24
CA THR A 146 20.60 20.09 -7.29
C THR A 146 21.53 18.93 -7.54
N ILE A 147 21.76 18.56 -8.81
CA ILE A 147 22.68 17.51 -9.19
C ILE A 147 24.10 17.82 -8.70
N GLU A 148 24.57 19.02 -8.97
CA GLU A 148 25.93 19.44 -8.57
C GLU A 148 26.05 19.57 -7.05
N LEU A 149 25.09 20.19 -6.38
CA LEU A 149 25.08 20.32 -4.92
C LEU A 149 25.08 18.96 -4.23
N THR A 150 24.22 18.03 -4.68
CA THR A 150 24.13 16.69 -4.08
C THR A 150 25.37 15.85 -4.34
N ARG A 151 26.09 16.08 -5.44
CA ARG A 151 27.40 15.48 -5.70
C ARG A 151 28.40 15.90 -4.62
N GLN A 152 28.49 17.20 -4.35
CA GLN A 152 29.37 17.74 -3.31
C GLN A 152 28.99 17.26 -1.90
N PHE A 153 27.69 17.16 -1.61
CA PHE A 153 27.21 16.64 -0.33
C PHE A 153 27.62 15.18 -0.11
N ARG A 154 27.54 14.34 -1.15
CA ARG A 154 27.99 12.95 -1.06
C ARG A 154 29.49 12.83 -0.85
N GLU A 155 30.28 13.62 -1.58
CA GLU A 155 31.75 13.63 -1.45
C GLU A 155 32.18 14.02 -0.03
N ASN A 156 31.42 14.91 0.61
CA ASN A 156 31.68 15.37 1.99
C ASN A 156 30.88 14.62 3.06
N HIS A 157 30.20 13.51 2.71
CA HIS A 157 29.39 12.68 3.63
C HIS A 157 28.31 13.48 4.37
N ILE A 158 27.78 14.55 3.77
CA ILE A 158 26.71 15.36 4.32
C ILE A 158 25.36 14.67 4.02
N PRO A 159 24.55 14.30 5.02
CA PRO A 159 23.26 13.67 4.79
C PRO A 159 22.26 14.65 4.21
N PHE A 160 21.51 14.23 3.19
CA PHE A 160 20.48 15.04 2.56
C PHE A 160 19.30 14.22 2.06
N VAL A 161 18.17 14.89 1.87
CA VAL A 161 16.92 14.36 1.30
C VAL A 161 16.52 15.26 0.13
N VAL A 162 16.22 14.69 -1.04
CA VAL A 162 15.71 15.45 -2.19
C VAL A 162 14.19 15.31 -2.25
N VAL A 163 13.50 16.43 -2.43
CA VAL A 163 12.02 16.49 -2.56
C VAL A 163 11.66 17.14 -3.88
N ASP A 164 10.83 16.45 -4.65
CA ASP A 164 10.31 16.96 -5.92
C ASP A 164 8.98 16.26 -6.24
N ASN A 165 8.08 16.92 -6.95
CA ASN A 165 6.79 16.36 -7.37
C ASN A 165 6.87 15.47 -8.63
N ARG A 166 8.04 15.34 -9.23
CA ARG A 166 8.27 14.55 -10.45
C ARG A 166 8.07 13.06 -10.21
N GLU A 167 7.26 12.42 -11.02
CA GLU A 167 7.04 10.97 -10.95
C GLU A 167 8.28 10.14 -11.29
N ASP A 168 9.22 10.68 -12.06
CA ASP A 168 10.47 10.04 -12.45
C ASP A 168 11.60 10.21 -11.41
N LEU A 169 11.36 10.93 -10.30
CA LEU A 169 12.35 11.16 -9.25
C LEU A 169 13.00 9.87 -8.71
N PRO A 170 12.29 8.74 -8.54
CA PRO A 170 12.92 7.48 -8.14
C PRO A 170 14.01 7.01 -9.12
N SER A 171 13.78 7.13 -10.42
CA SER A 171 14.76 6.77 -11.45
C SER A 171 15.94 7.75 -11.46
N LEU A 172 15.66 9.03 -11.29
CA LEU A 172 16.72 10.05 -11.15
C LEU A 172 17.55 9.83 -9.90
N ALA A 173 16.93 9.40 -8.79
CA ALA A 173 17.63 9.08 -7.56
C ALA A 173 18.61 7.91 -7.73
N GLU A 174 18.31 6.94 -8.57
CA GLU A 174 19.23 5.85 -8.92
C GLU A 174 20.40 6.38 -9.77
N ILE A 175 20.11 7.19 -10.81
CA ILE A 175 21.11 7.75 -11.71
C ILE A 175 22.10 8.67 -10.95
N TYR A 176 21.54 9.60 -10.17
CA TYR A 176 22.32 10.60 -9.44
C TYR A 176 22.71 10.17 -8.02
N LYS A 177 22.38 8.92 -7.63
CA LYS A 177 22.73 8.30 -6.34
C LYS A 177 22.24 9.12 -5.14
N TYR A 178 20.96 9.54 -5.16
CA TYR A 178 20.36 10.18 -4.00
C TYR A 178 20.05 9.12 -2.93
N PRO A 179 20.59 9.24 -1.72
CA PRO A 179 20.39 8.24 -0.69
C PRO A 179 18.96 8.25 -0.16
N TYR A 180 18.32 9.43 -0.15
CA TYR A 180 16.97 9.67 0.32
C TYR A 180 16.24 10.64 -0.61
N TYR A 181 14.99 10.33 -0.92
CA TYR A 181 14.14 11.18 -1.75
C TYR A 181 12.67 11.02 -1.37
N ILE A 182 11.86 12.05 -1.61
CA ILE A 182 10.41 12.07 -1.43
C ILE A 182 9.79 12.61 -2.70
N VAL A 183 8.82 11.87 -3.26
CA VAL A 183 8.00 12.32 -4.40
C VAL A 183 6.76 12.98 -3.84
N ASP A 184 6.82 14.29 -3.69
CA ASP A 184 5.72 15.12 -3.17
C ASP A 184 5.97 16.58 -3.56
N GLU A 185 4.93 17.41 -3.44
CA GLU A 185 5.04 18.86 -3.70
C GLU A 185 5.85 19.55 -2.61
N PRO A 186 7.04 20.13 -2.91
CA PRO A 186 7.99 20.59 -1.90
C PRO A 186 7.47 21.66 -0.95
N HIS A 187 6.48 22.47 -1.38
CA HIS A 187 5.89 23.55 -0.56
C HIS A 187 4.76 23.07 0.37
N THR A 188 4.41 21.79 0.33
CA THR A 188 3.33 21.27 1.18
C THR A 188 3.81 20.89 2.56
N GLN A 189 2.94 21.07 3.56
CA GLN A 189 3.23 20.62 4.92
C GLN A 189 3.50 19.11 4.99
N ASN A 190 2.78 18.32 4.19
CA ASN A 190 2.96 16.87 4.13
C ASN A 190 4.37 16.48 3.67
N ALA A 191 4.88 17.11 2.61
CA ALA A 191 6.23 16.89 2.13
C ALA A 191 7.26 17.21 3.22
N MET A 192 7.09 18.33 3.92
CA MET A 192 8.00 18.74 5.00
C MET A 192 7.97 17.78 6.19
N LEU A 193 6.80 17.25 6.57
CA LEU A 193 6.68 16.20 7.60
C LEU A 193 7.36 14.89 7.18
N LYS A 194 7.22 14.49 5.91
CA LYS A 194 7.87 13.29 5.36
C LYS A 194 9.40 13.40 5.37
N THR A 195 9.95 14.61 5.25
CA THR A 195 11.39 14.87 5.29
C THR A 195 11.98 14.97 6.69
N HIS A 196 11.15 14.90 7.73
CA HIS A 196 11.57 15.11 9.13
C HIS A 196 12.33 16.45 9.31
N LEU A 197 11.71 17.51 8.78
CA LEU A 197 12.31 18.86 8.74
C LEU A 197 12.67 19.38 10.13
N SER A 198 11.94 18.98 11.18
CA SER A 198 12.21 19.36 12.59
C SER A 198 13.61 18.99 13.07
N SER A 199 14.21 17.91 12.49
CA SER A 199 15.56 17.43 12.80
C SER A 199 16.60 17.82 11.74
N ALA A 200 16.19 18.54 10.69
CA ALA A 200 17.08 18.99 9.63
C ALA A 200 17.98 20.13 10.09
N LYS A 201 19.16 20.22 9.49
CA LYS A 201 20.08 21.35 9.67
C LYS A 201 19.65 22.56 8.87
N GLY A 202 18.98 22.36 7.75
CA GLY A 202 18.49 23.43 6.88
C GLY A 202 17.70 22.93 5.69
N LEU A 203 16.96 23.86 5.09
CA LEU A 203 16.20 23.69 3.87
C LEU A 203 16.88 24.51 2.75
N ILE A 204 17.04 23.89 1.58
CA ILE A 204 17.62 24.52 0.40
C ILE A 204 16.61 24.44 -0.74
N THR A 205 16.15 25.56 -1.22
CA THR A 205 15.24 25.66 -2.36
C THR A 205 16.02 26.10 -3.60
N LEU A 206 15.98 25.30 -4.65
CA LEU A 206 16.67 25.54 -5.91
C LEU A 206 15.68 25.63 -7.08
N SER A 207 14.48 26.17 -6.85
CA SER A 207 13.50 26.35 -7.92
C SER A 207 13.97 27.43 -8.91
N SER A 208 13.70 27.19 -10.19
CA SER A 208 13.85 28.21 -11.24
C SER A 208 12.65 29.14 -11.32
N ASN A 209 11.56 28.84 -10.62
CA ASN A 209 10.32 29.59 -10.60
C ASN A 209 10.20 30.38 -9.28
N ILE A 210 10.06 31.70 -9.37
CA ILE A 210 9.96 32.59 -8.20
C ILE A 210 8.70 32.28 -7.36
N ALA A 211 7.65 31.72 -7.96
CA ALA A 211 6.42 31.36 -7.25
C ALA A 211 6.58 30.14 -6.32
N ASP A 212 7.66 29.38 -6.46
CA ASP A 212 7.94 28.17 -5.68
C ASP A 212 8.89 28.42 -4.48
N ILE A 213 9.30 29.66 -4.28
CA ILE A 213 10.17 30.13 -3.19
C ILE A 213 9.37 30.84 -2.13
#